data_41a1b0d4109c870d1a56a8245ba2fe66
#
_entry.id   41a1b0d4109c870d1a56a8245ba2fe66
#
_cell.length_a   1.000
_cell.length_b   1.000
_cell.length_c   1.000
_cell.angle_alpha   90.00
_cell.angle_beta   90.00
_cell.angle_gamma   90.00
#
_symmetry.space_group_name_H-M   'P 1'
#
loop_
_entity.id
_entity.type
_entity.pdbx_description
1 polymer ?
#
loop_
_entity_poly.entity_id
_entity_poly.type
_entity_poly.pdbx_seq_one_letter_code
_entity_poly.pdbx_strand_id
1 'polypeptide(L)' 'MTYFTSATSHQPKPVPKLHLFWVCEPKKQGVRIRACGTTKEEAFNKIKETYPTASILWKREL' A
#
# COMPACT_ATOMS: atom_id res chain seq x y z
N MET A 1 -9.97 -23.49 29.32
CA MET A 1 -9.90 -23.14 28.53
C MET A 1 -9.65 -22.68 27.59
N THR A 2 -9.48 -22.70 27.29
CA THR A 2 -9.29 -22.09 26.49
C THR A 2 -9.29 -22.24 25.42
N TYR A 3 -9.11 -22.26 25.09
CA TYR A 3 -9.00 -22.15 24.13
C TYR A 3 -9.09 -21.72 23.28
N PHE A 4 -9.25 -21.42 23.13
CA PHE A 4 -9.39 -20.85 22.31
C PHE A 4 -8.85 -20.12 21.54
N THR A 5 -8.93 -19.45 21.57
CA THR A 5 -7.89 -18.70 20.94
C THR A 5 -7.50 -19.18 19.59
N SER A 6 -7.50 -20.34 19.38
CA SER A 6 -7.15 -20.87 18.08
C SER A 6 -8.09 -20.38 17.01
N ALA A 7 -9.24 -19.91 17.38
CA ALA A 7 -10.17 -19.36 16.42
C ALA A 7 -9.53 -18.23 15.61
N THR A 8 -8.71 -17.44 16.26
CA THR A 8 -8.06 -16.35 15.54
C THR A 8 -7.04 -16.85 14.56
N SER A 9 -6.46 -18.00 14.84
CA SER A 9 -5.44 -18.52 13.95
C SER A 9 -6.05 -19.04 12.65
N HIS A 10 -7.33 -19.21 12.59
CA HIS A 10 -7.99 -19.69 11.37
C HIS A 10 -8.21 -18.59 10.35
N GLN A 11 -8.07 -17.37 10.76
CA GLN A 11 -8.23 -16.27 9.82
C GLN A 11 -6.93 -16.05 9.08
N PRO A 12 -6.96 -16.10 7.75
CA PRO A 12 -5.75 -15.83 7.00
C PRO A 12 -5.35 -14.38 7.18
N LYS A 13 -4.07 -14.18 7.34
CA LYS A 13 -3.55 -12.82 7.42
C LYS A 13 -3.61 -12.22 6.01
N PRO A 14 -3.95 -10.93 5.92
CA PRO A 14 -3.88 -10.28 4.62
C PRO A 14 -2.46 -10.34 4.09
N VAL A 15 -2.34 -10.66 2.82
CA VAL A 15 -1.04 -10.76 2.18
C VAL A 15 -0.75 -9.41 1.51
N PRO A 16 0.36 -8.76 1.86
CA PRO A 16 0.71 -7.51 1.19
C PRO A 16 0.92 -7.76 -0.30
N LYS A 17 0.44 -6.84 -1.10
CA LYS A 17 0.58 -6.90 -2.54
C LYS A 17 1.33 -5.68 -3.02
N LEU A 18 1.97 -5.83 -4.15
CA LEU A 18 2.72 -4.73 -4.74
C LEU A 18 1.79 -3.95 -5.66
N HIS A 19 1.78 -2.63 -5.48
CA HIS A 19 0.95 -1.74 -6.27
C HIS A 19 1.82 -0.74 -7.01
N LEU A 20 1.43 -0.42 -8.22
CA LEU A 20 2.15 0.56 -9.03
C LEU A 20 1.42 1.90 -8.95
N PHE A 21 2.20 2.94 -8.66
CA PHE A 21 1.69 4.30 -8.57
C PHE A 21 2.48 5.20 -9.49
N TRP A 22 1.81 6.21 -9.98
CA TRP A 22 2.44 7.32 -10.67
C TRP A 22 2.51 8.48 -9.70
N VAL A 23 3.72 8.93 -9.42
CA VAL A 23 3.96 9.97 -8.42
C VAL A 23 4.60 11.15 -9.11
N CYS A 24 3.97 12.31 -8.99
CA CYS A 24 4.45 13.51 -9.64
C CYS A 24 4.58 14.63 -8.60
N GLU A 25 5.80 15.02 -8.33
CA GLU A 25 6.06 16.14 -7.44
C GLU A 25 6.00 17.44 -8.20
N PRO A 26 5.68 18.57 -7.52
CA PRO A 26 5.69 19.87 -8.18
C PRO A 26 7.04 20.16 -8.79
N LYS A 27 7.02 20.68 -10.02
CA LYS A 27 8.22 21.07 -10.75
C LYS A 27 9.16 19.91 -11.06
N LYS A 28 8.69 18.69 -10.95
CA LYS A 28 9.49 17.51 -11.30
C LYS A 28 8.68 16.61 -12.21
N GLN A 29 9.39 15.78 -12.94
CA GLN A 29 8.75 14.79 -13.77
C GLN A 29 8.15 13.69 -12.90
N GLY A 30 7.04 13.13 -13.36
CA GLY A 30 6.45 12.00 -12.67
C GLY A 30 7.30 10.75 -12.78
N VAL A 31 7.20 9.90 -11.78
CA VAL A 31 7.93 8.64 -11.76
C VAL A 31 6.97 7.53 -11.33
N ARG A 32 7.31 6.32 -11.73
CA ARG A 32 6.56 5.15 -11.30
C ARG A 32 7.19 4.62 -10.03
N ILE A 33 6.36 4.45 -9.02
CA ILE A 33 6.82 3.95 -7.73
C ILE A 33 5.97 2.75 -7.35
N ARG A 34 6.62 1.71 -6.87
CA ARG A 34 5.95 0.53 -6.38
C ARG A 34 5.91 0.59 -4.87
N ALA A 35 4.76 0.33 -4.31
CA ALA A 35 4.59 0.31 -2.87
C ALA A 35 3.83 -0.93 -2.47
N CYS A 36 4.18 -1.48 -1.34
CA CYS A 36 3.59 -2.69 -0.83
C CYS A 36 2.51 -2.35 0.20
N GLY A 37 1.38 -3.02 0.09
CA GLY A 37 0.30 -2.84 1.06
C GLY A 37 -0.78 -3.87 0.83
N THR A 38 -1.54 -4.16 1.87
CA THR A 38 -2.65 -5.12 1.75
C THR A 38 -3.79 -4.55 0.91
N THR A 39 -3.89 -3.23 0.88
CA THR A 39 -4.85 -2.54 0.02
C THR A 39 -4.13 -1.41 -0.69
N LYS A 40 -4.76 -0.90 -1.75
CA LYS A 40 -4.17 0.23 -2.45
C LYS A 40 -4.07 1.47 -1.54
N GLU A 41 -5.02 1.63 -0.62
CA GLU A 41 -5.01 2.75 0.30
C GLU A 41 -3.81 2.69 1.23
N GLU A 42 -3.49 1.51 1.72
CA GLU A 42 -2.33 1.33 2.58
C GLU A 42 -1.05 1.67 1.84
N ALA A 43 -0.92 1.17 0.61
CA ALA A 43 0.24 1.47 -0.22
C ALA A 43 0.30 2.97 -0.56
N PHE A 44 -0.86 3.56 -0.84
CA PHE A 44 -0.95 5.00 -1.11
C PHE A 44 -0.44 5.81 0.06
N ASN A 45 -0.87 5.46 1.27
CA ASN A 45 -0.47 6.19 2.46
C ASN A 45 1.03 6.13 2.69
N LYS A 46 1.65 5.01 2.39
CA LYS A 46 3.09 4.88 2.50
C LYS A 46 3.81 5.85 1.57
N ILE A 47 3.32 5.98 0.34
CA ILE A 47 3.91 6.91 -0.61
C ILE A 47 3.67 8.34 -0.16
N LYS A 48 2.48 8.61 0.34
CA LYS A 48 2.13 9.96 0.77
C LYS A 48 3.00 10.44 1.93
N GLU A 49 3.40 9.54 2.80
CA GLU A 49 4.31 9.88 3.88
C GLU A 49 5.67 10.30 3.35
N THR A 50 6.12 9.64 2.30
CA THR A 50 7.43 9.96 1.70
C THR A 50 7.37 11.19 0.81
N TYR A 51 6.24 11.37 0.11
CA TYR A 51 6.07 12.45 -0.85
C TYR A 51 4.79 13.24 -0.54
N PRO A 52 4.78 13.99 0.56
CA PRO A 52 3.54 14.61 1.03
C PRO A 52 2.97 15.67 0.09
N THR A 53 3.80 16.25 -0.77
CA THR A 53 3.34 17.28 -1.70
C THR A 53 3.11 16.76 -3.11
N ALA A 54 3.36 15.50 -3.36
CA ALA A 54 3.23 14.94 -4.70
C ALA A 54 1.80 14.56 -5.01
N SER A 55 1.49 14.58 -6.30
CA SER A 55 0.25 14.00 -6.81
C SER A 55 0.49 12.51 -7.01
N ILE A 56 -0.36 11.68 -6.43
CA ILE A 56 -0.19 10.24 -6.44
C ILE A 56 -1.39 9.62 -7.12
N LEU A 57 -1.13 8.80 -8.14
CA LEU A 57 -2.18 8.13 -8.87
C LEU A 57 -1.91 6.63 -8.86
N TRP A 58 -2.86 5.86 -8.35
CA TRP A 58 -2.77 4.41 -8.40
C TRP A 58 -2.98 3.95 -9.84
N LYS A 59 -2.09 3.11 -10.32
CA LYS A 59 -2.18 2.58 -11.67
C LYS A 59 -2.74 1.17 -11.70
N ARG A 60 -2.14 0.29 -10.93
CA ARG A 60 -2.60 -1.10 -10.93
C ARG A 60 -1.90 -1.89 -9.82
N GLU A 61 -2.45 -3.04 -9.54
CA GLU A 61 -1.81 -4.03 -8.68
C GLU A 61 -0.86 -4.87 -9.54
N LEU A 62 0.29 -5.13 -9.01
CA LEU A 62 1.32 -5.90 -9.74
C LEU A 62 1.31 -7.38 -9.40
#